data_3db0846f62609907c7bc2afb8dc4b194
#
_entry.id   3db0846f62609907c7bc2afb8dc4b194
#
_cell.length_a   1.000
_cell.length_b   1.000
_cell.length_c   1.000
_cell.angle_alpha   90.00
_cell.angle_beta   90.00
_cell.angle_gamma   90.00
#
_symmetry.space_group_name_H-M   'P 1'
#
loop_
_entity.id
_entity.type
_entity.pdbx_description
1 polymer ?
#
loop_
_entity_poly.entity_id
_entity_poly.type
_entity_poly.pdbx_seq_one_letter_code
_entity_poly.pdbx_strand_id
1 'polypeptide(L)'
;MLRDRNIVCLSSIDWDFLWQGHQQIMSSLADNGNRVLFVESTGVRVPGLRDLPRLWRRLTTVGPPGRGPHARAGNRRPANVRVYSPVVVPLPYSKAAQALNRRILRRAILRRTADWGSARPIVWNFLPTPLSRSIARSLNPALSIFHCVDHLSASSPSAARLTDTESQCFAEADLVFTTSQPLLERAAALNTHAHLVPSGVDVARFERARLVDEPLPADLAAIPRPVVGYLGGLHQWVDQQLLAALAVRRPDWSLVLVGPLQTDASALTRLPNVHALGTRGPDQVPRYLRGFDVATVPYTLSPTLNSWF
;
A
#
# COMPACT_ATOMS: atom_id res chain seq x y z
N MET A 1 -23.68 6.50 -3.92
CA MET A 1 -22.33 6.01 -4.29
C MET A 1 -21.67 7.08 -5.14
N LEU A 2 -20.38 7.40 -4.93
CA LEU A 2 -19.67 8.46 -5.68
C LEU A 2 -19.50 8.04 -7.14
N ARG A 3 -19.97 8.90 -8.09
CA ARG A 3 -19.90 8.64 -9.55
C ARG A 3 -19.52 9.91 -10.30
N ASP A 4 -18.97 9.74 -11.49
CA ASP A 4 -18.64 10.80 -12.46
C ASP A 4 -17.77 11.93 -11.87
N ARG A 5 -16.87 11.56 -10.94
CA ARG A 5 -15.94 12.50 -10.31
C ARG A 5 -14.52 12.33 -10.82
N ASN A 6 -13.79 13.41 -10.74
CA ASN A 6 -12.36 13.46 -11.01
C ASN A 6 -11.63 13.31 -9.68
N ILE A 7 -10.78 12.29 -9.56
CA ILE A 7 -10.07 11.97 -8.31
C ILE A 7 -8.57 12.00 -8.58
N VAL A 8 -7.85 12.80 -7.81
CA VAL A 8 -6.38 12.77 -7.78
C VAL A 8 -5.96 12.08 -6.47
N CYS A 9 -5.42 10.88 -6.60
CA CYS A 9 -4.91 10.10 -5.48
C CYS A 9 -3.41 10.37 -5.31
N LEU A 10 -3.00 10.86 -4.15
CA LEU A 10 -1.60 10.99 -3.76
C LEU A 10 -1.25 9.79 -2.88
N SER A 11 -0.64 8.78 -3.49
CA SER A 11 -0.40 7.48 -2.84
C SER A 11 0.92 7.45 -2.07
N SER A 12 0.97 6.66 -1.01
CA SER A 12 2.21 6.33 -0.29
C SER A 12 2.96 5.15 -0.90
N ILE A 13 2.36 4.44 -1.86
CA ILE A 13 2.92 3.27 -2.54
C ILE A 13 2.85 3.42 -4.06
N ASP A 14 3.63 2.60 -4.77
CA ASP A 14 3.57 2.51 -6.23
C ASP A 14 2.43 1.57 -6.66
N TRP A 15 1.84 1.75 -7.85
CA TRP A 15 0.72 0.94 -8.34
C TRP A 15 1.09 -0.53 -8.50
N ASP A 16 2.28 -0.79 -9.02
CA ASP A 16 2.80 -2.14 -9.25
C ASP A 16 3.46 -2.77 -8.01
N PHE A 17 3.27 -2.15 -6.84
CA PHE A 17 3.63 -2.75 -5.56
C PHE A 17 2.63 -3.84 -5.17
N LEU A 18 2.79 -4.44 -3.98
CA LEU A 18 1.80 -5.36 -3.44
C LEU A 18 0.41 -4.72 -3.43
N TRP A 19 -0.61 -5.50 -3.80
CA TRP A 19 -1.99 -5.03 -3.81
C TRP A 19 -2.46 -4.74 -2.39
N GLN A 20 -2.82 -3.50 -2.15
CA GLN A 20 -3.23 -2.99 -0.83
C GLN A 20 -4.49 -2.13 -0.97
N GLY A 21 -4.96 -1.57 0.14
CA GLY A 21 -6.13 -0.71 0.19
C GLY A 21 -6.12 0.46 -0.79
N HIS A 22 -4.95 1.04 -1.10
CA HIS A 22 -4.81 2.15 -2.05
C HIS A 22 -5.31 1.78 -3.44
N GLN A 23 -4.79 0.69 -4.02
CA GLN A 23 -5.20 0.22 -5.34
C GLN A 23 -6.63 -0.30 -5.30
N GLN A 24 -7.03 -1.00 -4.24
CA GLN A 24 -8.39 -1.55 -4.09
C GLN A 24 -9.44 -0.43 -4.10
N ILE A 25 -9.25 0.61 -3.28
CA ILE A 25 -10.18 1.75 -3.19
C ILE A 25 -10.24 2.49 -4.54
N MET A 26 -9.08 2.81 -5.12
CA MET A 26 -9.03 3.58 -6.37
C MET A 26 -9.57 2.79 -7.55
N SER A 27 -9.38 1.46 -7.59
CA SER A 27 -9.99 0.60 -8.60
C SER A 27 -11.51 0.53 -8.44
N SER A 28 -12.00 0.34 -7.22
CA SER A 28 -13.44 0.32 -6.94
C SER A 28 -14.13 1.64 -7.28
N LEU A 29 -13.48 2.77 -7.00
CA LEU A 29 -14.00 4.09 -7.38
C LEU A 29 -14.01 4.26 -8.92
N ALA A 30 -13.00 3.78 -9.62
CA ALA A 30 -12.93 3.83 -11.07
C ALA A 30 -13.99 2.92 -11.72
N ASP A 31 -14.19 1.72 -11.21
CA ASP A 31 -15.23 0.79 -11.68
C ASP A 31 -16.65 1.37 -11.50
N ASN A 32 -16.84 2.32 -10.56
CA ASN A 32 -18.07 3.09 -10.38
C ASN A 32 -18.18 4.35 -11.28
N GLY A 33 -17.36 4.46 -12.33
CA GLY A 33 -17.44 5.54 -13.32
C GLY A 33 -16.60 6.78 -13.00
N ASN A 34 -15.85 6.81 -11.91
CA ASN A 34 -14.97 7.94 -11.60
C ASN A 34 -13.67 7.86 -12.43
N ARG A 35 -13.10 9.03 -12.76
CA ARG A 35 -11.76 9.13 -13.37
C ARG A 35 -10.72 9.30 -12.28
N VAL A 36 -9.71 8.44 -12.26
CA VAL A 36 -8.67 8.44 -11.22
C VAL A 36 -7.30 8.70 -11.81
N LEU A 37 -6.59 9.69 -11.29
CA LEU A 37 -5.15 9.83 -11.47
C LEU A 37 -4.45 9.36 -10.20
N PHE A 38 -3.83 8.19 -10.27
CA PHE A 38 -3.04 7.62 -9.18
C PHE A 38 -1.59 8.13 -9.30
N VAL A 39 -1.21 9.04 -8.42
CA VAL A 39 0.15 9.56 -8.31
C VAL A 39 0.91 8.70 -7.33
N GLU A 40 1.92 7.99 -7.83
CA GLU A 40 2.74 7.09 -7.03
C GLU A 40 3.59 7.83 -5.99
N SER A 41 4.09 7.08 -5.02
CA SER A 41 4.83 7.62 -3.89
C SER A 41 5.99 8.51 -4.31
N THR A 42 6.04 9.71 -3.75
CA THR A 42 7.18 10.64 -3.88
C THR A 42 8.32 10.33 -2.91
N GLY A 43 8.14 9.31 -2.05
CA GLY A 43 9.09 8.93 -1.01
C GLY A 43 8.94 9.75 0.27
N VAL A 44 9.26 9.13 1.38
CA VAL A 44 9.18 9.70 2.74
C VAL A 44 10.57 10.08 3.25
N ARG A 45 11.61 9.41 2.75
CA ARG A 45 13.01 9.53 3.19
C ARG A 45 13.92 9.99 2.05
N VAL A 46 15.07 10.52 2.40
CA VAL A 46 16.17 10.73 1.43
C VAL A 46 16.61 9.37 0.90
N PRO A 47 16.64 9.15 -0.43
CA PRO A 47 17.11 7.91 -1.01
C PRO A 47 18.55 7.64 -0.64
N GLY A 48 18.84 6.40 -0.24
CA GLY A 48 20.21 5.91 -0.06
C GLY A 48 20.76 5.28 -1.35
N LEU A 49 22.04 4.82 -1.30
CA LEU A 49 22.69 4.14 -2.44
C LEU A 49 21.90 2.93 -2.95
N ARG A 50 21.18 2.23 -2.08
CA ARG A 50 20.31 1.08 -2.43
C ARG A 50 19.08 1.47 -3.26
N ASP A 51 18.71 2.74 -3.27
CA ASP A 51 17.55 3.25 -4.02
C ASP A 51 17.94 3.71 -5.45
N LEU A 52 19.22 3.78 -5.78
CA LEU A 52 19.75 4.22 -7.08
C LEU A 52 19.15 3.47 -8.28
N PRO A 53 19.02 2.12 -8.28
CA PRO A 53 18.40 1.39 -9.38
C PRO A 53 16.93 1.77 -9.59
N ARG A 54 16.20 2.10 -8.50
CA ARG A 54 14.81 2.55 -8.56
C ARG A 54 14.70 3.96 -9.14
N LEU A 55 15.61 4.86 -8.73
CA LEU A 55 15.68 6.23 -9.26
C LEU A 55 16.07 6.23 -10.75
N TRP A 56 17.10 5.46 -11.12
CA TRP A 56 17.54 5.29 -12.50
C TRP A 56 16.41 4.78 -13.39
N ARG A 57 15.67 3.77 -12.94
CA ARG A 57 14.53 3.23 -13.65
C ARG A 57 13.41 4.27 -13.84
N ARG A 58 13.13 5.11 -12.85
CA ARG A 58 12.14 6.20 -12.99
C ARG A 58 12.57 7.26 -14.02
N LEU A 59 13.87 7.47 -14.18
CA LEU A 59 14.42 8.41 -15.18
C LEU A 59 14.42 7.83 -16.60
N THR A 60 14.63 6.51 -16.72
CA THR A 60 14.73 5.84 -18.04
C THR A 60 13.38 5.36 -18.58
N THR A 61 12.37 5.22 -17.71
CA THR A 61 11.02 4.81 -18.14
C THR A 61 10.18 6.02 -18.54
N VAL A 62 10.55 6.70 -19.61
CA VAL A 62 9.68 7.63 -20.36
C VAL A 62 8.83 6.82 -21.36
N GLY A 63 8.33 5.65 -20.92
CA GLY A 63 7.50 4.75 -21.71
C GLY A 63 6.22 4.37 -20.95
N PRO A 64 5.30 3.63 -21.59
CA PRO A 64 4.08 3.20 -20.92
C PRO A 64 4.44 2.41 -19.64
N PRO A 65 3.68 2.58 -18.54
CA PRO A 65 3.95 1.92 -17.28
C PRO A 65 3.86 0.41 -17.47
N GLY A 66 4.98 -0.25 -17.38
CA GLY A 66 5.01 -1.67 -17.56
C GLY A 66 6.32 -2.30 -17.09
N ARG A 67 6.21 -3.16 -16.10
CA ARG A 67 7.19 -4.15 -15.69
C ARG A 67 8.32 -3.69 -14.77
N GLY A 68 7.97 -3.35 -13.53
CA GLY A 68 8.91 -3.49 -12.41
C GLY A 68 9.16 -4.97 -12.06
N PRO A 69 10.24 -5.34 -11.33
CA PRO A 69 10.49 -6.71 -10.90
C PRO A 69 9.38 -7.29 -10.01
N HIS A 70 8.44 -6.47 -9.54
CA HIS A 70 7.22 -6.87 -8.84
C HIS A 70 5.97 -6.78 -9.72
N ALA A 71 6.07 -6.32 -10.98
CA ALA A 71 5.00 -6.37 -11.98
C ALA A 71 4.77 -7.84 -12.43
N ARG A 72 4.45 -8.70 -11.47
CA ARG A 72 4.04 -10.07 -11.74
C ARG A 72 2.53 -10.14 -11.75
N ALA A 73 2.02 -10.39 -12.93
CA ALA A 73 0.73 -10.97 -13.26
C ALA A 73 -0.41 -10.66 -12.26
N GLY A 74 -1.34 -9.76 -12.63
CA GLY A 74 -2.65 -9.74 -12.02
C GLY A 74 -3.13 -8.43 -11.43
N ASN A 75 -2.34 -7.37 -11.33
CA ASN A 75 -2.88 -6.06 -10.92
C ASN A 75 -3.69 -5.47 -12.07
N ARG A 76 -4.97 -5.85 -12.15
CA ARG A 76 -5.92 -5.27 -13.10
C ARG A 76 -5.99 -3.77 -12.86
N ARG A 77 -5.64 -2.98 -13.87
CA ARG A 77 -5.84 -1.54 -13.87
C ARG A 77 -7.12 -1.23 -14.64
N PRO A 78 -8.16 -0.69 -13.98
CA PRO A 78 -9.34 -0.19 -14.69
C PRO A 78 -8.99 0.85 -15.75
N ALA A 79 -9.74 0.91 -16.86
CA ALA A 79 -9.48 1.84 -17.95
C ALA A 79 -9.50 3.33 -17.49
N ASN A 80 -10.30 3.62 -16.48
CA ASN A 80 -10.45 4.96 -15.91
C ASN A 80 -9.35 5.35 -14.91
N VAL A 81 -8.36 4.45 -14.66
CA VAL A 81 -7.21 4.74 -13.81
C VAL A 81 -6.00 5.09 -14.65
N ARG A 82 -5.48 6.29 -14.47
CA ARG A 82 -4.17 6.72 -14.98
C ARG A 82 -3.16 6.66 -13.86
N VAL A 83 -2.01 6.04 -14.10
CA VAL A 83 -0.91 5.98 -13.12
C VAL A 83 0.18 6.95 -13.53
N TYR A 84 0.68 7.70 -12.57
CA TYR A 84 1.78 8.64 -12.77
C TYR A 84 2.87 8.41 -11.72
N SER A 85 4.06 8.03 -12.19
CA SER A 85 5.28 7.89 -11.38
C SER A 85 6.07 9.20 -11.40
N PRO A 86 6.00 10.02 -10.34
CA PRO A 86 6.68 11.32 -10.32
C PRO A 86 8.19 11.16 -10.15
N VAL A 87 8.94 11.97 -10.89
CA VAL A 87 10.37 12.20 -10.63
C VAL A 87 10.49 13.47 -9.81
N VAL A 88 11.07 13.36 -8.62
CA VAL A 88 11.26 14.47 -7.69
C VAL A 88 12.72 14.59 -7.26
N VAL A 89 13.15 15.81 -6.97
CA VAL A 89 14.45 16.04 -6.33
C VAL A 89 14.42 15.39 -4.93
N PRO A 90 15.34 14.48 -4.63
CA PRO A 90 15.26 13.61 -3.44
C PRO A 90 15.77 14.27 -2.15
N LEU A 91 15.39 15.54 -1.95
CA LEU A 91 15.71 16.35 -0.77
C LEU A 91 14.42 16.80 -0.08
N PRO A 92 13.69 15.90 0.59
CA PRO A 92 12.32 16.14 1.07
C PRO A 92 12.20 17.27 2.09
N TYR A 93 13.28 17.63 2.77
CA TYR A 93 13.30 18.69 3.80
C TYR A 93 13.93 20.01 3.31
N SER A 94 14.44 20.10 2.09
CA SER A 94 14.94 21.34 1.50
C SER A 94 13.75 22.18 0.98
N LYS A 95 13.61 23.42 1.46
CA LYS A 95 12.55 24.34 1.02
C LYS A 95 12.61 24.61 -0.49
N ALA A 96 13.81 24.78 -1.04
CA ALA A 96 14.01 24.99 -2.48
C ALA A 96 13.60 23.77 -3.31
N ALA A 97 14.01 22.55 -2.88
CA ALA A 97 13.62 21.32 -3.54
C ALA A 97 12.12 21.07 -3.45
N GLN A 98 11.49 21.36 -2.31
CA GLN A 98 10.04 21.28 -2.16
C GLN A 98 9.30 22.24 -3.09
N ALA A 99 9.76 23.49 -3.21
CA ALA A 99 9.15 24.48 -4.12
C ALA A 99 9.26 24.04 -5.59
N LEU A 100 10.42 23.54 -6.01
CA LEU A 100 10.66 23.01 -7.35
C LEU A 100 9.80 21.76 -7.60
N ASN A 101 9.83 20.79 -6.70
CA ASN A 101 9.04 19.55 -6.78
C ASN A 101 7.54 19.84 -6.86
N ARG A 102 7.04 20.77 -6.04
CA ARG A 102 5.65 21.23 -6.09
C ARG A 102 5.29 21.78 -7.46
N ARG A 103 6.14 22.66 -8.04
CA ARG A 103 5.90 23.26 -9.36
C ARG A 103 5.86 22.19 -10.46
N ILE A 104 6.82 21.27 -10.48
CA ILE A 104 6.92 20.19 -11.45
C ILE A 104 5.71 19.25 -11.33
N LEU A 105 5.45 18.76 -10.11
CA LEU A 105 4.40 17.78 -9.86
C LEU A 105 3.01 18.36 -10.13
N ARG A 106 2.73 19.59 -9.67
CA ARG A 106 1.47 20.26 -9.96
C ARG A 106 1.24 20.40 -11.49
N ARG A 107 2.24 20.87 -12.24
CA ARG A 107 2.14 20.96 -13.70
C ARG A 107 1.91 19.60 -14.36
N ALA A 108 2.58 18.57 -13.89
CA ALA A 108 2.43 17.21 -14.41
C ALA A 108 1.03 16.64 -14.15
N ILE A 109 0.45 16.88 -12.97
CA ILE A 109 -0.91 16.50 -12.63
C ILE A 109 -1.90 17.23 -13.54
N LEU A 110 -1.82 18.56 -13.61
CA LEU A 110 -2.73 19.38 -14.44
C LEU A 110 -2.71 18.99 -15.92
N ARG A 111 -1.54 18.67 -16.47
CA ARG A 111 -1.43 18.18 -17.87
C ARG A 111 -2.12 16.83 -18.06
N ARG A 112 -2.05 15.92 -17.08
CA ARG A 112 -2.64 14.58 -17.15
C ARG A 112 -4.14 14.56 -16.90
N THR A 113 -4.67 15.64 -16.36
CA THR A 113 -6.10 15.83 -16.08
C THR A 113 -6.73 16.92 -16.96
N ALA A 114 -6.01 17.44 -17.96
CA ALA A 114 -6.47 18.54 -18.80
C ALA A 114 -7.77 18.20 -19.57
N ASP A 115 -7.96 16.93 -19.92
CA ASP A 115 -9.15 16.41 -20.60
C ASP A 115 -10.32 16.10 -19.65
N TRP A 116 -10.19 16.36 -18.35
CA TRP A 116 -11.23 16.09 -17.37
C TRP A 116 -12.27 17.23 -17.24
N GLY A 117 -12.07 18.32 -17.99
CA GLY A 117 -12.91 19.52 -17.91
C GLY A 117 -12.52 20.44 -16.75
N SER A 118 -13.36 21.43 -16.48
CA SER A 118 -13.10 22.48 -15.47
C SER A 118 -13.51 22.10 -14.04
N ALA A 119 -14.08 20.91 -13.82
CA ALA A 119 -14.54 20.50 -12.50
C ALA A 119 -13.34 20.30 -11.55
N ARG A 120 -13.42 20.94 -10.38
CA ARG A 120 -12.41 20.79 -9.32
C ARG A 120 -12.34 19.32 -8.88
N PRO A 121 -11.14 18.72 -8.76
CA PRO A 121 -11.00 17.32 -8.38
C PRO A 121 -11.30 17.09 -6.91
N ILE A 122 -11.61 15.84 -6.57
CA ILE A 122 -11.43 15.32 -5.22
C ILE A 122 -9.94 14.96 -5.08
N VAL A 123 -9.27 15.44 -4.05
CA VAL A 123 -7.91 15.03 -3.73
C VAL A 123 -7.94 14.04 -2.58
N TRP A 124 -7.49 12.82 -2.86
CA TRP A 124 -7.40 11.73 -1.89
C TRP A 124 -5.93 11.49 -1.54
N ASN A 125 -5.52 11.93 -0.36
CA ASN A 125 -4.14 11.88 0.08
C ASN A 125 -3.92 10.77 1.11
N PHE A 126 -2.96 9.87 0.84
CA PHE A 126 -2.50 8.84 1.77
C PHE A 126 -1.13 9.15 2.39
N LEU A 127 -0.46 10.20 1.91
CA LEU A 127 0.94 10.45 2.22
C LEU A 127 1.12 11.76 2.98
N PRO A 128 1.40 11.76 4.31
CA PRO A 128 1.53 12.98 5.11
C PRO A 128 2.92 13.64 4.97
N THR A 129 3.36 13.92 3.73
CA THR A 129 4.61 14.66 3.50
C THR A 129 4.36 16.14 3.23
N PRO A 130 5.34 17.04 3.47
CA PRO A 130 5.20 18.45 3.13
C PRO A 130 4.87 18.68 1.64
N LEU A 131 5.42 17.84 0.75
CA LEU A 131 5.16 17.91 -0.68
C LEU A 131 3.73 17.52 -1.02
N SER A 132 3.25 16.35 -0.55
CA SER A 132 1.89 15.86 -0.85
C SER A 132 0.82 16.81 -0.30
N ARG A 133 1.00 17.31 0.94
CA ARG A 133 0.13 18.33 1.53
C ARG A 133 0.10 19.62 0.69
N SER A 134 1.28 20.11 0.26
CA SER A 134 1.38 21.31 -0.58
C SER A 134 0.73 21.11 -1.95
N ILE A 135 0.85 19.92 -2.55
CA ILE A 135 0.18 19.57 -3.81
C ILE A 135 -1.33 19.52 -3.61
N ALA A 136 -1.82 18.81 -2.59
CA ALA A 136 -3.25 18.71 -2.30
C ALA A 136 -3.91 20.10 -2.25
N ARG A 137 -3.33 21.04 -1.50
CA ARG A 137 -3.80 22.44 -1.43
C ARG A 137 -3.73 23.17 -2.77
N SER A 138 -2.63 22.97 -3.52
CA SER A 138 -2.38 23.72 -4.77
C SER A 138 -3.30 23.33 -5.93
N LEU A 139 -3.97 22.19 -5.85
CA LEU A 139 -4.94 21.70 -6.84
C LEU A 139 -6.33 22.31 -6.64
N ASN A 140 -6.54 23.11 -5.59
CA ASN A 140 -7.83 23.72 -5.26
C ASN A 140 -8.98 22.70 -5.33
N PRO A 141 -8.97 21.64 -4.50
CA PRO A 141 -9.92 20.53 -4.61
C PRO A 141 -11.35 20.98 -4.30
N ALA A 142 -12.34 20.26 -4.85
CA ALA A 142 -13.72 20.35 -4.41
C ALA A 142 -13.93 19.68 -3.06
N LEU A 143 -13.13 18.66 -2.78
CA LEU A 143 -13.08 17.92 -1.52
C LEU A 143 -11.66 17.40 -1.32
N SER A 144 -11.09 17.63 -0.16
CA SER A 144 -9.82 17.07 0.28
C SER A 144 -10.04 15.97 1.30
N ILE A 145 -9.49 14.78 1.04
CA ILE A 145 -9.56 13.63 1.93
C ILE A 145 -8.15 13.27 2.36
N PHE A 146 -7.91 13.17 3.65
CA PHE A 146 -6.71 12.54 4.18
C PHE A 146 -7.07 11.15 4.72
N HIS A 147 -6.47 10.11 4.13
CA HIS A 147 -6.70 8.72 4.54
C HIS A 147 -5.46 8.20 5.25
N CYS A 148 -5.51 8.18 6.57
CA CYS A 148 -4.45 7.69 7.44
C CYS A 148 -4.62 6.17 7.62
N VAL A 149 -3.80 5.41 6.89
CA VAL A 149 -3.85 3.92 6.91
C VAL A 149 -2.99 3.37 8.03
N ASP A 150 -1.86 4.05 8.34
CA ASP A 150 -0.88 3.65 9.32
C ASP A 150 -0.37 4.86 10.09
N HIS A 151 0.13 4.66 11.30
CA HIS A 151 0.87 5.68 12.05
C HIS A 151 2.26 5.89 11.43
N LEU A 152 2.29 6.51 10.25
CA LEU A 152 3.50 6.59 9.44
C LEU A 152 4.64 7.30 10.16
N SER A 153 4.35 8.36 10.93
CA SER A 153 5.34 9.09 11.72
C SER A 153 6.01 8.23 12.80
N ALA A 154 5.35 7.18 13.29
CA ALA A 154 5.91 6.23 14.26
C ALA A 154 6.69 5.07 13.62
N SER A 155 6.66 4.92 12.28
CA SER A 155 7.22 3.78 11.58
C SER A 155 8.76 3.71 11.61
N SER A 156 9.43 4.84 11.82
CA SER A 156 10.90 4.91 11.91
C SER A 156 11.36 6.28 12.47
N PRO A 157 12.59 6.37 13.01
CA PRO A 157 13.14 7.66 13.46
C PRO A 157 13.19 8.73 12.37
N SER A 158 13.38 8.34 11.11
CA SER A 158 13.33 9.28 9.98
C SER A 158 11.91 9.74 9.65
N ALA A 159 10.91 8.89 9.86
CA ALA A 159 9.50 9.20 9.66
C ALA A 159 8.93 10.07 10.81
N ALA A 160 9.54 10.09 11.98
CA ALA A 160 9.13 10.97 13.09
C ALA A 160 9.11 12.46 12.70
N ARG A 161 9.91 12.86 11.70
CA ARG A 161 9.88 14.22 11.13
C ARG A 161 8.57 14.57 10.43
N LEU A 162 7.70 13.60 10.19
CA LEU A 162 6.38 13.80 9.56
C LEU A 162 5.29 14.15 10.57
N THR A 163 5.55 14.05 11.89
CA THR A 163 4.54 14.24 12.94
C THR A 163 3.77 15.55 12.78
N ASP A 164 4.47 16.66 12.60
CA ASP A 164 3.82 17.96 12.41
C ASP A 164 3.01 18.04 11.12
N THR A 165 3.54 17.45 10.03
CA THR A 165 2.86 17.44 8.74
C THR A 165 1.65 16.52 8.77
N GLU A 166 1.72 15.39 9.44
CA GLU A 166 0.60 14.47 9.65
C GLU A 166 -0.52 15.16 10.43
N SER A 167 -0.18 15.84 11.53
CA SER A 167 -1.14 16.64 12.31
C SER A 167 -1.79 17.74 11.47
N GLN A 168 -1.01 18.41 10.62
CA GLN A 168 -1.54 19.40 9.68
C GLN A 168 -2.44 18.79 8.61
N CYS A 169 -2.13 17.57 8.13
CA CYS A 169 -3.01 16.86 7.20
C CYS A 169 -4.34 16.49 7.86
N PHE A 170 -4.34 16.08 9.12
CA PHE A 170 -5.58 15.88 9.88
C PHE A 170 -6.39 17.16 9.99
N ALA A 171 -5.79 18.24 10.44
CA ALA A 171 -6.49 19.51 10.70
C ALA A 171 -7.05 20.19 9.44
N GLU A 172 -6.41 20.03 8.29
CA GLU A 172 -6.73 20.76 7.06
C GLU A 172 -7.62 20.01 6.06
N ALA A 173 -7.77 18.70 6.21
CA ALA A 173 -8.61 17.92 5.32
C ALA A 173 -10.09 18.18 5.60
N ASP A 174 -10.92 18.22 4.54
CA ASP A 174 -12.37 18.31 4.68
C ASP A 174 -12.95 17.01 5.29
N LEU A 175 -12.33 15.85 4.98
CA LEU A 175 -12.64 14.55 5.56
C LEU A 175 -11.35 13.82 5.94
N VAL A 176 -11.37 13.13 7.07
CA VAL A 176 -10.30 12.24 7.49
C VAL A 176 -10.86 10.82 7.62
N PHE A 177 -10.21 9.87 6.94
CA PHE A 177 -10.46 8.45 7.12
C PHE A 177 -9.30 7.80 7.85
N THR A 178 -9.61 6.89 8.78
CA THR A 178 -8.63 6.14 9.56
C THR A 178 -8.99 4.65 9.55
N THR A 179 -8.02 3.78 9.64
CA THR A 179 -8.23 2.33 9.55
C THR A 179 -8.37 1.66 10.91
N SER A 180 -7.99 2.35 12.00
CA SER A 180 -8.05 1.80 13.35
C SER A 180 -8.53 2.84 14.36
N GLN A 181 -9.01 2.35 15.50
CA GLN A 181 -9.52 3.21 16.58
C GLN A 181 -8.44 4.15 17.14
N PRO A 182 -7.18 3.72 17.40
CA PRO A 182 -6.14 4.64 17.84
C PRO A 182 -5.83 5.77 16.86
N LEU A 183 -5.92 5.50 15.55
CA LEU A 183 -5.75 6.52 14.53
C LEU A 183 -6.94 7.48 14.50
N LEU A 184 -8.17 6.98 14.72
CA LEU A 184 -9.35 7.82 14.83
C LEU A 184 -9.25 8.80 16.00
N GLU A 185 -8.84 8.34 17.18
CA GLU A 185 -8.69 9.18 18.37
C GLU A 185 -7.70 10.33 18.13
N ARG A 186 -6.57 10.04 17.48
CA ARG A 186 -5.59 11.04 17.07
C ARG A 186 -6.16 12.04 16.06
N ALA A 187 -6.91 11.57 15.09
CA ALA A 187 -7.51 12.40 14.07
C ALA A 187 -8.64 13.27 14.63
N ALA A 188 -9.52 12.70 15.46
CA ALA A 188 -10.67 13.38 16.07
C ALA A 188 -10.27 14.53 16.99
N ALA A 189 -9.09 14.46 17.60
CA ALA A 189 -8.53 15.57 18.37
C ALA A 189 -8.22 16.83 17.51
N LEU A 190 -8.10 16.68 16.19
CA LEU A 190 -7.70 17.73 15.26
C LEU A 190 -8.74 18.02 14.18
N ASN A 191 -9.69 17.12 13.94
CA ASN A 191 -10.70 17.24 12.89
C ASN A 191 -12.00 16.56 13.29
N THR A 192 -13.09 17.33 13.30
CA THR A 192 -14.43 16.83 13.66
C THR A 192 -15.06 15.92 12.59
N HIS A 193 -14.52 15.92 11.38
CA HIS A 193 -14.95 15.05 10.26
C HIS A 193 -14.03 13.84 10.10
N ALA A 194 -13.53 13.31 11.20
CA ALA A 194 -12.75 12.08 11.23
C ALA A 194 -13.66 10.86 11.38
N HIS A 195 -13.43 9.84 10.55
CA HIS A 195 -14.25 8.64 10.48
C HIS A 195 -13.39 7.37 10.47
N LEU A 196 -13.84 6.36 11.21
CA LEU A 196 -13.26 5.02 11.16
C LEU A 196 -13.75 4.30 9.90
N VAL A 197 -12.82 3.97 9.01
CA VAL A 197 -13.05 3.21 7.78
C VAL A 197 -12.02 2.07 7.74
N PRO A 198 -12.29 0.93 8.39
CA PRO A 198 -11.37 -0.21 8.43
C PRO A 198 -11.06 -0.73 7.03
N SER A 199 -9.93 -1.43 6.92
CA SER A 199 -9.53 -2.06 5.66
C SER A 199 -10.58 -3.06 5.20
N GLY A 200 -11.07 -2.87 3.98
CA GLY A 200 -12.06 -3.77 3.36
C GLY A 200 -11.39 -4.90 2.58
N VAL A 201 -12.17 -5.95 2.33
CA VAL A 201 -11.80 -7.09 1.48
C VAL A 201 -12.89 -7.35 0.44
N ASP A 202 -12.49 -7.84 -0.72
CA ASP A 202 -13.44 -8.31 -1.75
C ASP A 202 -13.98 -9.69 -1.35
N VAL A 203 -15.01 -9.68 -0.50
CA VAL A 203 -15.65 -10.89 0.05
C VAL A 203 -16.08 -11.84 -1.08
N ALA A 204 -16.68 -11.31 -2.15
CA ALA A 204 -17.17 -12.12 -3.26
C ALA A 204 -16.03 -12.90 -3.97
N ARG A 205 -14.82 -12.33 -4.02
CA ARG A 205 -13.64 -13.00 -4.57
C ARG A 205 -13.22 -14.20 -3.72
N PHE A 206 -13.19 -14.02 -2.40
CA PHE A 206 -12.81 -15.09 -1.47
C PHE A 206 -13.87 -16.18 -1.38
N GLU A 207 -15.16 -15.82 -1.35
CA GLU A 207 -16.25 -16.78 -1.36
C GLU A 207 -16.29 -17.63 -2.63
N ARG A 208 -16.13 -17.01 -3.80
CA ARG A 208 -16.04 -17.76 -5.06
C ARG A 208 -14.91 -18.79 -5.02
N ALA A 209 -13.73 -18.40 -4.56
CA ALA A 209 -12.61 -19.34 -4.48
C ALA A 209 -12.86 -20.49 -3.49
N ARG A 210 -13.69 -20.29 -2.46
CA ARG A 210 -14.12 -21.33 -1.52
C ARG A 210 -15.13 -22.30 -2.13
N LEU A 211 -16.02 -21.80 -2.99
CA LEU A 211 -17.12 -22.58 -3.57
C LEU A 211 -16.74 -23.33 -4.86
N VAL A 212 -15.69 -22.87 -5.55
CA VAL A 212 -15.25 -23.50 -6.81
C VAL A 212 -14.41 -24.74 -6.49
N ASP A 213 -14.79 -25.87 -7.08
CA ASP A 213 -14.04 -27.15 -7.01
C ASP A 213 -12.85 -27.14 -7.99
N GLU A 214 -12.02 -26.10 -7.91
CA GLU A 214 -10.77 -26.03 -8.64
C GLU A 214 -9.64 -26.69 -7.85
N PRO A 215 -8.69 -27.35 -8.49
CA PRO A 215 -7.53 -27.88 -7.79
C PRO A 215 -6.72 -26.78 -7.13
N LEU A 216 -6.09 -27.10 -5.99
CA LEU A 216 -5.13 -26.20 -5.36
C LEU A 216 -3.98 -25.87 -6.33
N PRO A 217 -3.30 -24.72 -6.18
CA PRO A 217 -2.06 -24.46 -6.90
C PRO A 217 -1.08 -25.61 -6.73
N ALA A 218 -0.46 -26.07 -7.83
CA ALA A 218 0.36 -27.28 -7.84
C ALA A 218 1.52 -27.25 -6.84
N ASP A 219 2.11 -26.07 -6.65
CA ASP A 219 3.19 -25.84 -5.68
C ASP A 219 2.73 -25.90 -4.22
N LEU A 220 1.45 -25.62 -3.95
CA LEU A 220 0.86 -25.79 -2.61
C LEU A 220 0.33 -27.22 -2.42
N ALA A 221 -0.26 -27.81 -3.46
CA ALA A 221 -0.84 -29.16 -3.40
C ALA A 221 0.22 -30.25 -3.12
N ALA A 222 1.48 -29.99 -3.49
CA ALA A 222 2.60 -30.90 -3.27
C ALA A 222 3.14 -30.86 -1.81
N ILE A 223 2.69 -29.90 -1.00
CA ILE A 223 3.19 -29.71 0.37
C ILE A 223 2.43 -30.61 1.34
N PRO A 224 3.15 -31.37 2.21
CA PRO A 224 2.51 -32.20 3.23
C PRO A 224 1.61 -31.41 4.17
N ARG A 225 0.52 -32.02 4.59
CA ARG A 225 -0.42 -31.43 5.56
C ARG A 225 -0.13 -31.96 6.96
N PRO A 226 -0.49 -31.24 8.06
CA PRO A 226 -1.25 -29.98 8.02
C PRO A 226 -0.39 -28.75 7.64
N VAL A 227 -1.03 -27.78 6.98
CA VAL A 227 -0.41 -26.55 6.49
C VAL A 227 -0.79 -25.36 7.37
N VAL A 228 0.20 -24.75 8.01
CA VAL A 228 0.07 -23.45 8.67
C VAL A 228 0.58 -22.39 7.71
N GLY A 229 -0.32 -21.52 7.23
CA GLY A 229 -0.01 -20.56 6.18
C GLY A 229 0.07 -19.11 6.68
N TYR A 230 1.06 -18.37 6.21
CA TYR A 230 1.15 -16.91 6.28
C TYR A 230 1.03 -16.33 4.88
N LEU A 231 0.17 -15.34 4.70
CA LEU A 231 -0.05 -14.67 3.44
C LEU A 231 0.20 -13.17 3.60
N GLY A 232 1.31 -12.69 3.03
CA GLY A 232 1.75 -11.31 3.13
C GLY A 232 3.25 -11.15 2.87
N GLY A 233 3.71 -9.90 2.83
CA GLY A 233 5.15 -9.62 2.80
C GLY A 233 5.81 -10.01 4.13
N LEU A 234 6.84 -10.83 4.09
CA LEU A 234 7.61 -11.18 5.29
C LEU A 234 8.52 -10.00 5.64
N HIS A 235 7.98 -9.08 6.41
CA HIS A 235 8.62 -7.85 6.86
C HIS A 235 9.18 -8.00 8.29
N GLN A 236 9.95 -7.01 8.77
CA GLN A 236 10.51 -6.97 10.13
C GLN A 236 9.44 -7.02 11.25
N TRP A 237 8.18 -6.74 10.93
CA TRP A 237 7.06 -6.82 11.86
C TRP A 237 6.54 -8.24 12.09
N VAL A 238 6.92 -9.17 11.21
CA VAL A 238 6.56 -10.59 11.35
C VAL A 238 7.52 -11.24 12.32
N ASP A 239 6.97 -11.91 13.33
CA ASP A 239 7.76 -12.63 14.33
C ASP A 239 8.32 -13.93 13.73
N GLN A 240 9.49 -13.80 13.11
CA GLN A 240 10.19 -14.94 12.51
C GLN A 240 10.69 -15.94 13.55
N GLN A 241 10.94 -15.47 14.79
CA GLN A 241 11.38 -16.37 15.87
C GLN A 241 10.23 -17.28 16.31
N LEU A 242 9.02 -16.73 16.44
CA LEU A 242 7.81 -17.51 16.71
C LEU A 242 7.57 -18.56 15.61
N LEU A 243 7.67 -18.15 14.34
CA LEU A 243 7.49 -19.06 13.22
C LEU A 243 8.55 -20.16 13.18
N ALA A 244 9.82 -19.83 13.43
CA ALA A 244 10.91 -20.80 13.51
C ALA A 244 10.71 -21.77 14.70
N ALA A 245 10.34 -21.25 15.87
CA ALA A 245 10.05 -22.08 17.05
C ALA A 245 8.89 -23.05 16.79
N LEU A 246 7.84 -22.59 16.08
CA LEU A 246 6.73 -23.47 15.66
C LEU A 246 7.22 -24.58 14.73
N ALA A 247 7.99 -24.23 13.71
CA ALA A 247 8.50 -25.18 12.73
C ALA A 247 9.40 -26.26 13.38
N VAL A 248 10.26 -25.86 14.30
CA VAL A 248 11.14 -26.80 15.05
C VAL A 248 10.31 -27.70 15.98
N ARG A 249 9.32 -27.13 16.67
CA ARG A 249 8.49 -27.87 17.63
C ARG A 249 7.52 -28.84 16.97
N ARG A 250 7.10 -28.54 15.74
CA ARG A 250 6.15 -29.34 14.95
C ARG A 250 6.75 -29.68 13.58
N PRO A 251 7.73 -30.57 13.53
CA PRO A 251 8.35 -30.98 12.28
C PRO A 251 7.39 -31.73 11.33
N ASP A 252 6.30 -32.23 11.88
CA ASP A 252 5.18 -32.87 11.19
C ASP A 252 4.21 -31.86 10.51
N TRP A 253 4.33 -30.57 10.78
CA TRP A 253 3.55 -29.51 10.14
C TRP A 253 4.36 -28.79 9.07
N SER A 254 3.71 -28.38 7.99
CA SER A 254 4.32 -27.52 6.97
C SER A 254 3.99 -26.06 7.23
N LEU A 255 5.00 -25.22 7.33
CA LEU A 255 4.84 -23.77 7.42
C LEU A 255 4.99 -23.17 6.00
N VAL A 256 3.93 -22.57 5.47
CA VAL A 256 3.88 -22.04 4.10
C VAL A 256 3.83 -20.51 4.13
N LEU A 257 4.81 -19.88 3.47
CA LEU A 257 4.94 -18.42 3.37
C LEU A 257 4.62 -17.98 1.93
N VAL A 258 3.50 -17.27 1.76
CA VAL A 258 3.07 -16.75 0.44
C VAL A 258 3.20 -15.24 0.44
N GLY A 259 4.21 -14.72 -0.27
CA GLY A 259 4.53 -13.30 -0.37
C GLY A 259 6.00 -13.03 -0.56
N PRO A 260 6.41 -11.77 -0.76
CA PRO A 260 7.82 -11.42 -0.89
C PRO A 260 8.54 -11.45 0.45
N LEU A 261 9.80 -11.89 0.44
CA LEU A 261 10.70 -11.73 1.57
C LEU A 261 11.26 -10.29 1.55
N GLN A 262 10.83 -9.46 2.48
CA GLN A 262 11.20 -8.04 2.57
C GLN A 262 12.27 -7.77 3.64
N THR A 263 12.67 -8.82 4.35
CA THR A 263 13.76 -8.83 5.33
C THR A 263 14.56 -10.14 5.19
N ASP A 264 15.68 -10.24 5.86
CA ASP A 264 16.42 -11.52 5.90
C ASP A 264 15.57 -12.57 6.65
N ALA A 265 15.27 -13.63 5.95
CA ALA A 265 14.50 -14.79 6.45
C ALA A 265 15.29 -16.09 6.34
N SER A 266 16.60 -16.01 6.09
CA SER A 266 17.41 -17.18 5.82
C SER A 266 17.41 -18.21 6.94
N ALA A 267 17.35 -17.79 8.19
CA ALA A 267 17.26 -18.69 9.34
C ALA A 267 15.94 -19.50 9.36
N LEU A 268 14.84 -18.85 9.00
CA LEU A 268 13.51 -19.48 8.94
C LEU A 268 13.38 -20.40 7.70
N THR A 269 13.78 -19.91 6.51
CA THR A 269 13.59 -20.65 5.25
C THR A 269 14.55 -21.82 5.05
N ARG A 270 15.57 -22.00 5.90
CA ARG A 270 16.44 -23.19 5.92
C ARG A 270 15.80 -24.38 6.63
N LEU A 271 14.74 -24.19 7.41
CA LEU A 271 14.07 -25.28 8.09
C LEU A 271 13.36 -26.16 7.06
N PRO A 272 13.45 -27.51 7.17
CA PRO A 272 13.03 -28.44 6.13
C PRO A 272 11.50 -28.44 5.87
N ASN A 273 10.73 -28.04 6.86
CA ASN A 273 9.26 -27.96 6.79
C ASN A 273 8.76 -26.52 6.58
N VAL A 274 9.63 -25.59 6.14
CA VAL A 274 9.25 -24.21 5.81
C VAL A 274 9.34 -24.00 4.30
N HIS A 275 8.24 -23.62 3.68
CA HIS A 275 8.09 -23.48 2.25
C HIS A 275 7.79 -22.03 1.87
N ALA A 276 8.75 -21.32 1.28
CA ALA A 276 8.57 -19.96 0.79
C ALA A 276 8.17 -19.97 -0.69
N LEU A 277 6.89 -19.77 -0.97
CA LEU A 277 6.34 -19.86 -2.31
C LEU A 277 6.50 -18.57 -3.12
N GLY A 278 6.90 -17.47 -2.47
CA GLY A 278 7.09 -16.16 -3.11
C GLY A 278 5.77 -15.43 -3.40
N THR A 279 5.88 -14.33 -4.14
CA THR A 279 4.75 -13.42 -4.41
C THR A 279 3.72 -14.06 -5.35
N ARG A 280 2.44 -13.86 -5.04
CA ARG A 280 1.30 -14.25 -5.88
C ARG A 280 0.44 -13.03 -6.20
N GLY A 281 -0.18 -13.07 -7.39
CA GLY A 281 -1.14 -12.04 -7.78
C GLY A 281 -2.40 -12.06 -6.92
N PRO A 282 -3.09 -10.92 -6.75
CA PRO A 282 -4.27 -10.82 -5.89
C PRO A 282 -5.38 -11.80 -6.28
N ASP A 283 -5.49 -12.17 -7.56
CA ASP A 283 -6.49 -13.14 -8.02
C ASP A 283 -6.16 -14.59 -7.63
N GLN A 284 -4.89 -14.89 -7.37
CA GLN A 284 -4.44 -16.20 -6.92
C GLN A 284 -4.55 -16.41 -5.41
N VAL A 285 -4.47 -15.30 -4.65
CA VAL A 285 -4.44 -15.30 -3.18
C VAL A 285 -5.54 -16.15 -2.53
N PRO A 286 -6.82 -16.07 -2.95
CA PRO A 286 -7.88 -16.87 -2.34
C PRO A 286 -7.67 -18.38 -2.49
N ARG A 287 -7.05 -18.81 -3.61
CA ARG A 287 -6.78 -20.25 -3.86
C ARG A 287 -5.68 -20.78 -2.93
N TYR A 288 -4.66 -19.96 -2.63
CA TYR A 288 -3.63 -20.33 -1.65
C TYR A 288 -4.23 -20.38 -0.24
N LEU A 289 -5.04 -19.39 0.13
CA LEU A 289 -5.68 -19.36 1.45
C LEU A 289 -6.57 -20.59 1.70
N ARG A 290 -7.28 -21.06 0.67
CA ARG A 290 -8.10 -22.30 0.73
C ARG A 290 -7.28 -23.54 1.06
N GLY A 291 -6.00 -23.56 0.71
CA GLY A 291 -5.12 -24.70 0.97
C GLY A 291 -4.50 -24.72 2.35
N PHE A 292 -4.72 -23.70 3.18
CA PHE A 292 -4.23 -23.67 4.56
C PHE A 292 -5.20 -24.36 5.51
N ASP A 293 -4.68 -25.19 6.42
CA ASP A 293 -5.45 -25.71 7.54
C ASP A 293 -5.62 -24.64 8.61
N VAL A 294 -4.58 -23.82 8.81
CA VAL A 294 -4.58 -22.66 9.69
C VAL A 294 -3.93 -21.48 8.98
N ALA A 295 -4.62 -20.36 8.90
CA ALA A 295 -4.02 -19.09 8.50
C ALA A 295 -3.53 -18.33 9.73
N THR A 296 -2.32 -17.75 9.66
CA THR A 296 -1.71 -17.04 10.78
C THR A 296 -1.27 -15.63 10.40
N VAL A 297 -1.32 -14.71 11.37
CA VAL A 297 -0.80 -13.35 11.27
C VAL A 297 0.15 -13.13 12.46
N PRO A 298 1.38 -13.63 12.39
CA PRO A 298 2.32 -13.66 13.51
C PRO A 298 3.10 -12.35 13.61
N TYR A 299 2.45 -11.27 14.00
CA TYR A 299 3.13 -10.00 14.20
C TYR A 299 3.78 -9.90 15.57
N THR A 300 4.95 -9.27 15.61
CA THR A 300 5.64 -8.96 16.86
C THR A 300 4.79 -8.02 17.70
N LEU A 301 4.52 -8.39 18.94
CA LEU A 301 3.80 -7.53 19.88
C LEU A 301 4.74 -6.39 20.33
N SER A 302 4.44 -5.18 19.93
CA SER A 302 5.15 -3.99 20.37
C SER A 302 4.17 -2.83 20.56
N PRO A 303 4.45 -1.87 21.48
CA PRO A 303 3.61 -0.68 21.63
C PRO A 303 3.40 0.10 20.34
N THR A 304 4.41 0.17 19.48
CA THR A 304 4.34 0.83 18.18
C THR A 304 3.39 0.11 17.24
N LEU A 305 3.47 -1.22 17.13
CA LEU A 305 2.58 -2.01 16.26
C LEU A 305 1.14 -2.02 16.81
N ASN A 306 0.96 -2.10 18.12
CA ASN A 306 -0.37 -2.04 18.73
C ASN A 306 -1.10 -0.70 18.47
N SER A 307 -0.37 0.37 18.13
CA SER A 307 -0.98 1.65 17.76
C SER A 307 -1.42 1.70 16.28
N TRP A 308 -1.11 0.66 15.49
CA TRP A 308 -1.48 0.60 14.06
C TRP A 308 -2.74 -0.23 13.80
N PHE A 309 -3.05 -1.14 14.73
CA PHE A 309 -4.21 -2.04 14.72
C PHE A 309 -5.11 -1.71 15.92
#